data_0fb89b01697cb5147e9607e81cf8ccaf
#
_entry.id   0fb89b01697cb5147e9607e81cf8ccaf
#
_cell.length_a   1.000
_cell.length_b   1.000
_cell.length_c   1.000
_cell.angle_alpha   90.00
_cell.angle_beta   90.00
_cell.angle_gamma   90.00
#
_symmetry.space_group_name_H-M   'P 1'
#
loop_
_entity.id
_entity.type
_entity.pdbx_description
1 polymer ?
#
loop_
_entity_poly.entity_id
_entity_poly.type
_entity_poly.pdbx_seq_one_letter_code
_entity_poly.pdbx_strand_id
1 'polypeptide(L)'
;VTSDKAVPLGRRVWTMLIVLGFVGQLAWTVENMYLNVFVHEEISGNPDVIAAMVAASAAAATVATLTIGALSDRLGRRRAFIAGGYVVWGLCTAAFGLVSVDSMAAVAPVADAVAVAVITIILLDCVMSFLGSGANDAAFQAWTTDVTRTRNRGRVEAVLAIMPLMSMLVVFGGFDWLTRDGRWSLFFLVIGLIIAAAGVVAWLFVQDQPVKRQSEGYLNALVHGLRPSAMRANPGLYFALSAWCVWGISTQVFLPYLIIYLERYLDIAGYALVLAVVLTGASAVSVAFGRVIDRVGKVRFLAPAIAVYGAGLLLMPLARDMIAVMGAGLVLMSGFMLVLAPVGALVRDYTPPGRAGHVQGLRMVFAILIPMIIGPYLGAAVIKGADERYEDLGVLKHVPTPAIFLAAAAVLVLIVPPVLALRRDAAKKEREAVA
;
A
#
# COMPACT_ATOMS: atom_id res chain seq x y z
N VAL A 1 -20.90 -36.11 -12.08
CA VAL A 1 -19.81 -35.18 -12.48
C VAL A 1 -20.36 -34.33 -13.61
N THR A 2 -21.05 -33.24 -13.29
CA THR A 2 -21.50 -32.25 -14.27
C THR A 2 -20.34 -31.47 -14.75
N SER A 3 -20.06 -31.52 -16.05
CA SER A 3 -19.05 -30.73 -16.76
C SER A 3 -19.25 -29.24 -16.48
N ASP A 4 -18.44 -28.67 -15.56
CA ASP A 4 -18.41 -27.25 -15.26
C ASP A 4 -17.60 -26.55 -16.39
N LYS A 5 -18.24 -26.40 -17.57
CA LYS A 5 -17.66 -25.61 -18.66
C LYS A 5 -17.47 -24.20 -18.15
N ALA A 6 -16.23 -23.71 -18.21
CA ALA A 6 -15.90 -22.36 -17.80
C ALA A 6 -16.77 -21.36 -18.58
N VAL A 7 -17.78 -20.82 -17.93
CA VAL A 7 -18.53 -19.68 -18.47
C VAL A 7 -17.54 -18.51 -18.51
N PRO A 8 -17.21 -17.99 -19.70
CA PRO A 8 -16.28 -16.85 -19.79
C PRO A 8 -16.89 -15.64 -19.07
N LEU A 9 -16.07 -14.92 -18.32
CA LEU A 9 -16.50 -13.65 -17.74
C LEU A 9 -16.93 -12.71 -18.87
N GLY A 10 -18.15 -12.16 -18.75
CA GLY A 10 -18.66 -11.21 -19.74
C GLY A 10 -17.78 -9.98 -19.90
N ARG A 11 -17.77 -9.36 -21.07
CA ARG A 11 -17.01 -8.13 -21.35
C ARG A 11 -17.24 -7.04 -20.30
N ARG A 12 -18.49 -6.86 -19.87
CA ARG A 12 -18.89 -5.90 -18.83
C ARG A 12 -18.14 -6.11 -17.50
N VAL A 13 -18.04 -7.35 -17.05
CA VAL A 13 -17.33 -7.69 -15.79
C VAL A 13 -15.83 -7.42 -15.95
N TRP A 14 -15.23 -7.83 -17.08
CA TRP A 14 -13.82 -7.56 -17.37
C TRP A 14 -13.51 -6.05 -17.41
N THR A 15 -14.35 -5.26 -18.07
CA THR A 15 -14.18 -3.80 -18.11
C THR A 15 -14.22 -3.21 -16.71
N MET A 16 -15.16 -3.63 -15.86
CA MET A 16 -15.26 -3.11 -14.49
C MET A 16 -14.07 -3.54 -13.62
N LEU A 17 -13.60 -4.78 -13.74
CA LEU A 17 -12.39 -5.24 -13.03
C LEU A 17 -11.17 -4.41 -13.39
N ILE A 18 -10.98 -4.11 -14.68
CA ILE A 18 -9.86 -3.31 -15.17
C ILE A 18 -10.00 -1.84 -14.75
N VAL A 19 -11.15 -1.22 -14.99
CA VAL A 19 -11.36 0.20 -14.69
C VAL A 19 -11.25 0.47 -13.20
N LEU A 20 -11.99 -0.27 -12.37
CA LEU A 20 -11.96 -0.06 -10.92
C LEU A 20 -10.63 -0.48 -10.30
N GLY A 21 -10.06 -1.58 -10.76
CA GLY A 21 -8.71 -2.00 -10.32
C GLY A 21 -7.65 -0.96 -10.65
N PHE A 22 -7.64 -0.43 -11.88
CA PHE A 22 -6.69 0.60 -12.32
C PHE A 22 -6.90 1.93 -11.58
N VAL A 23 -8.13 2.46 -11.55
CA VAL A 23 -8.42 3.76 -10.93
C VAL A 23 -8.22 3.70 -9.41
N GLY A 24 -8.56 2.58 -8.76
CA GLY A 24 -8.25 2.39 -7.35
C GLY A 24 -6.74 2.43 -7.06
N GLN A 25 -5.92 1.78 -7.90
CA GLN A 25 -4.46 1.84 -7.74
C GLN A 25 -3.88 3.21 -8.10
N LEU A 26 -4.51 3.94 -9.04
CA LEU A 26 -4.14 5.32 -9.35
C LEU A 26 -4.36 6.22 -8.14
N ALA A 27 -5.50 6.11 -7.46
CA ALA A 27 -5.80 6.86 -6.25
C ALA A 27 -4.80 6.54 -5.12
N TRP A 28 -4.50 5.26 -4.89
CA TRP A 28 -3.48 4.82 -3.92
C TRP A 28 -2.07 5.31 -4.25
N THR A 29 -1.72 5.39 -5.53
CA THR A 29 -0.41 5.95 -5.96
C THR A 29 -0.31 7.43 -5.60
N VAL A 30 -1.39 8.20 -5.82
CA VAL A 30 -1.43 9.62 -5.47
C VAL A 30 -1.32 9.81 -3.96
N GLU A 31 -2.09 9.07 -3.17
CA GLU A 31 -2.06 9.15 -1.71
C GLU A 31 -0.70 8.76 -1.13
N ASN A 32 -0.17 7.62 -1.51
CA ASN A 32 1.05 7.10 -0.88
C ASN A 32 2.35 7.79 -1.33
N MET A 33 2.33 8.51 -2.45
CA MET A 33 3.52 9.14 -3.00
C MET A 33 3.38 10.66 -3.15
N TYR A 34 2.42 11.15 -3.93
CA TYR A 34 2.31 12.57 -4.24
C TYR A 34 1.76 13.40 -3.10
N LEU A 35 0.86 12.86 -2.27
CA LEU A 35 0.33 13.59 -1.12
C LEU A 35 1.43 13.89 -0.11
N ASN A 36 2.40 12.99 0.08
CA ASN A 36 3.56 13.22 0.95
C ASN A 36 4.44 14.36 0.43
N VAL A 37 4.66 14.43 -0.89
CA VAL A 37 5.41 15.52 -1.54
C VAL A 37 4.64 16.84 -1.40
N PHE A 38 3.34 16.84 -1.68
CA PHE A 38 2.47 18.01 -1.54
C PHE A 38 2.51 18.58 -0.11
N VAL A 39 2.40 17.72 0.89
CA VAL A 39 2.49 18.15 2.30
C VAL A 39 3.84 18.77 2.60
N HIS A 40 4.93 18.17 2.12
CA HIS A 40 6.28 18.67 2.33
C HIS A 40 6.52 20.02 1.65
N GLU A 41 6.03 20.18 0.44
CA GLU A 41 6.28 21.38 -0.37
C GLU A 41 5.35 22.54 0.00
N GLU A 42 4.05 22.28 0.08
CA GLU A 42 3.02 23.33 0.15
C GLU A 42 2.54 23.62 1.58
N ILE A 43 2.72 22.68 2.53
CA ILE A 43 2.11 22.80 3.86
C ILE A 43 3.14 22.90 4.97
N SER A 44 4.02 21.90 5.09
CA SER A 44 4.99 21.84 6.19
C SER A 44 6.18 20.95 5.84
N GLY A 45 7.39 21.51 5.90
CA GLY A 45 8.64 20.76 5.77
C GLY A 45 9.01 19.90 6.99
N ASN A 46 8.11 19.75 7.96
CA ASN A 46 8.31 18.91 9.13
C ASN A 46 7.95 17.44 8.82
N PRO A 47 8.90 16.49 8.86
CA PRO A 47 8.63 15.09 8.53
C PRO A 47 7.65 14.41 9.49
N ASP A 48 7.46 14.92 10.72
CA ASP A 48 6.46 14.40 11.65
C ASP A 48 5.02 14.55 11.13
N VAL A 49 4.76 15.57 10.30
CA VAL A 49 3.43 15.79 9.71
C VAL A 49 3.11 14.65 8.74
N ILE A 50 4.07 14.26 7.89
CA ILE A 50 3.91 13.11 6.98
C ILE A 50 3.71 11.83 7.80
N ALA A 51 4.52 11.63 8.86
CA ALA A 51 4.39 10.45 9.71
C ALA A 51 3.02 10.38 10.39
N ALA A 52 2.52 11.50 10.93
CA ALA A 52 1.20 11.57 11.55
C ALA A 52 0.07 11.31 10.55
N MET A 53 0.17 11.88 9.34
CA MET A 53 -0.80 11.69 8.26
C MET A 53 -0.88 10.22 7.85
N VAL A 54 0.26 9.59 7.52
CA VAL A 54 0.33 8.18 7.11
C VAL A 54 -0.17 7.24 8.23
N ALA A 55 0.16 7.52 9.49
CA ALA A 55 -0.31 6.72 10.62
C ALA A 55 -1.82 6.84 10.84
N ALA A 56 -2.36 8.06 10.76
CA ALA A 56 -3.79 8.32 10.95
C ALA A 56 -4.62 7.72 9.79
N SER A 57 -4.18 7.89 8.55
CA SER A 57 -4.84 7.32 7.36
C SER A 57 -4.83 5.79 7.38
N ALA A 58 -3.73 5.16 7.78
CA ALA A 58 -3.66 3.70 7.95
C ALA A 58 -4.65 3.17 9.00
N ALA A 59 -4.83 3.90 10.11
CA ALA A 59 -5.84 3.55 11.11
C ALA A 59 -7.25 3.67 10.52
N ALA A 60 -7.56 4.77 9.82
CA ALA A 60 -8.84 4.98 9.15
C ALA A 60 -9.12 3.90 8.10
N ALA A 61 -8.13 3.58 7.26
CA ALA A 61 -8.20 2.51 6.24
C ALA A 61 -8.48 1.14 6.86
N THR A 62 -7.79 0.82 7.97
CA THR A 62 -8.00 -0.46 8.69
C THR A 62 -9.41 -0.55 9.26
N VAL A 63 -9.90 0.51 9.91
CA VAL A 63 -11.28 0.57 10.45
C VAL A 63 -12.30 0.44 9.32
N ALA A 64 -12.09 1.15 8.20
CA ALA A 64 -12.96 1.09 7.02
C ALA A 64 -13.05 -0.34 6.45
N THR A 65 -11.92 -0.98 6.21
CA THR A 65 -11.90 -2.33 5.63
C THR A 65 -12.65 -3.32 6.51
N LEU A 66 -12.48 -3.24 7.83
CA LEU A 66 -13.16 -4.14 8.78
C LEU A 66 -14.66 -3.84 8.91
N THR A 67 -15.06 -2.57 8.94
CA THR A 67 -16.45 -2.16 9.16
C THR A 67 -17.27 -2.21 7.87
N ILE A 68 -16.78 -1.58 6.80
CA ILE A 68 -17.46 -1.56 5.50
C ILE A 68 -17.47 -2.94 4.86
N GLY A 69 -16.40 -3.73 5.02
CA GLY A 69 -16.38 -5.13 4.59
C GLY A 69 -17.54 -5.91 5.21
N ALA A 70 -17.66 -5.88 6.55
CA ALA A 70 -18.75 -6.54 7.26
C ALA A 70 -20.14 -6.01 6.85
N LEU A 71 -20.27 -4.69 6.69
CA LEU A 71 -21.53 -4.05 6.33
C LEU A 71 -21.96 -4.40 4.91
N SER A 72 -21.03 -4.38 3.95
CA SER A 72 -21.30 -4.72 2.55
C SER A 72 -21.68 -6.20 2.38
N ASP A 73 -21.09 -7.10 3.22
CA ASP A 73 -21.45 -8.53 3.28
C ASP A 73 -22.87 -8.75 3.82
N ARG A 74 -23.21 -8.02 4.89
CA ARG A 74 -24.55 -8.13 5.52
C ARG A 74 -25.65 -7.61 4.61
N LEU A 75 -25.41 -6.47 3.93
CA LEU A 75 -26.40 -5.83 3.06
C LEU A 75 -26.49 -6.48 1.68
N GLY A 76 -25.45 -7.18 1.23
CA GLY A 76 -25.37 -7.77 -0.11
C GLY A 76 -25.41 -6.76 -1.24
N ARG A 77 -25.05 -5.50 -0.98
CA ARG A 77 -25.13 -4.36 -1.92
C ARG A 77 -23.74 -3.82 -2.27
N ARG A 78 -22.91 -4.66 -2.90
CA ARG A 78 -21.53 -4.29 -3.29
C ARG A 78 -21.49 -3.03 -4.17
N ARG A 79 -22.41 -2.93 -5.14
CA ARG A 79 -22.54 -1.81 -6.08
C ARG A 79 -22.62 -0.47 -5.37
N ALA A 80 -23.46 -0.35 -4.35
CA ALA A 80 -23.67 0.92 -3.64
C ALA A 80 -22.38 1.39 -2.92
N PHE A 81 -21.66 0.45 -2.27
CA PHE A 81 -20.40 0.76 -1.58
C PHE A 81 -19.28 1.08 -2.55
N ILE A 82 -19.16 0.35 -3.66
CA ILE A 82 -18.15 0.62 -4.70
C ILE A 82 -18.43 1.98 -5.34
N ALA A 83 -19.60 2.14 -5.92
CA ALA A 83 -19.94 3.33 -6.71
C ALA A 83 -19.98 4.59 -5.85
N GLY A 84 -20.73 4.57 -4.74
CA GLY A 84 -20.79 5.70 -3.82
C GLY A 84 -19.44 6.03 -3.19
N GLY A 85 -18.69 5.00 -2.80
CA GLY A 85 -17.36 5.16 -2.23
C GLY A 85 -16.38 5.81 -3.22
N TYR A 86 -16.29 5.34 -4.48
CA TYR A 86 -15.43 5.96 -5.49
C TYR A 86 -15.82 7.42 -5.82
N VAL A 87 -17.12 7.73 -5.89
CA VAL A 87 -17.57 9.11 -6.12
C VAL A 87 -17.09 10.02 -4.99
N VAL A 88 -17.36 9.66 -3.73
CA VAL A 88 -16.98 10.49 -2.59
C VAL A 88 -15.46 10.49 -2.40
N TRP A 89 -14.79 9.37 -2.63
CA TRP A 89 -13.31 9.31 -2.63
C TRP A 89 -12.70 10.30 -3.63
N GLY A 90 -13.23 10.33 -4.88
CA GLY A 90 -12.78 11.27 -5.89
C GLY A 90 -13.03 12.73 -5.51
N LEU A 91 -14.16 13.04 -4.90
CA LEU A 91 -14.45 14.39 -4.38
C LEU A 91 -13.50 14.78 -3.24
N CYS A 92 -13.18 13.86 -2.32
CA CYS A 92 -12.18 14.09 -1.28
C CYS A 92 -10.79 14.31 -1.88
N THR A 93 -10.41 13.52 -2.90
CA THR A 93 -9.13 13.71 -3.61
C THR A 93 -9.06 15.08 -4.26
N ALA A 94 -10.12 15.54 -4.93
CA ALA A 94 -10.18 16.88 -5.52
C ALA A 94 -10.08 18.00 -4.47
N ALA A 95 -10.63 17.76 -3.27
CA ALA A 95 -10.64 18.75 -2.18
C ALA A 95 -9.22 19.06 -1.64
N PHE A 96 -8.24 18.18 -1.77
CA PHE A 96 -6.85 18.50 -1.43
C PHE A 96 -6.32 19.72 -2.20
N GLY A 97 -6.75 19.88 -3.45
CA GLY A 97 -6.38 21.04 -4.26
C GLY A 97 -6.89 22.40 -3.76
N LEU A 98 -7.77 22.41 -2.76
CA LEU A 98 -8.29 23.63 -2.12
C LEU A 98 -7.54 23.95 -0.82
N VAL A 99 -6.71 23.03 -0.31
CA VAL A 99 -5.99 23.21 0.96
C VAL A 99 -4.63 23.84 0.68
N SER A 100 -4.43 25.05 1.17
CA SER A 100 -3.14 25.75 1.19
C SER A 100 -3.04 26.55 2.49
N VAL A 101 -1.83 26.96 2.87
CA VAL A 101 -1.65 27.81 4.05
C VAL A 101 -2.43 29.12 3.90
N ASP A 102 -2.42 29.72 2.70
CA ASP A 102 -3.14 30.96 2.41
C ASP A 102 -4.65 30.79 2.49
N SER A 103 -5.20 29.70 1.95
CA SER A 103 -6.63 29.42 2.03
C SER A 103 -7.08 29.20 3.47
N MET A 104 -6.25 28.56 4.29
CA MET A 104 -6.54 28.33 5.72
C MET A 104 -6.42 29.62 6.53
N ALA A 105 -5.48 30.51 6.21
CA ALA A 105 -5.40 31.83 6.82
C ALA A 105 -6.66 32.68 6.54
N ALA A 106 -7.24 32.55 5.35
CA ALA A 106 -8.49 33.24 5.01
C ALA A 106 -9.71 32.69 5.77
N VAL A 107 -9.75 31.37 6.02
CA VAL A 107 -10.86 30.72 6.74
C VAL A 107 -10.75 30.89 8.25
N ALA A 108 -9.54 30.91 8.81
CA ALA A 108 -9.28 31.01 10.25
C ALA A 108 -8.22 32.07 10.57
N PRO A 109 -8.53 33.37 10.38
CA PRO A 109 -7.53 34.44 10.43
C PRO A 109 -6.89 34.68 11.81
N VAL A 110 -7.44 34.11 12.88
CA VAL A 110 -6.93 34.24 14.27
C VAL A 110 -6.09 33.03 14.69
N ALA A 111 -6.13 31.93 13.92
CA ALA A 111 -5.40 30.70 14.22
C ALA A 111 -4.07 30.64 13.47
N ASP A 112 -3.18 29.76 13.92
CA ASP A 112 -1.98 29.38 13.15
C ASP A 112 -2.40 28.66 11.86
N ALA A 113 -2.27 29.35 10.73
CA ALA A 113 -2.71 28.87 9.42
C ALA A 113 -2.03 27.54 9.02
N VAL A 114 -0.75 27.37 9.39
CA VAL A 114 -0.01 26.13 9.14
C VAL A 114 -0.59 24.98 9.95
N ALA A 115 -0.86 25.20 11.24
CA ALA A 115 -1.48 24.18 12.09
C ALA A 115 -2.88 23.78 11.59
N VAL A 116 -3.68 24.76 11.15
CA VAL A 116 -5.01 24.51 10.57
C VAL A 116 -4.89 23.71 9.27
N ALA A 117 -3.95 24.06 8.39
CA ALA A 117 -3.71 23.35 7.13
C ALA A 117 -3.28 21.89 7.40
N VAL A 118 -2.35 21.67 8.33
CA VAL A 118 -1.90 20.34 8.75
C VAL A 118 -3.06 19.48 9.27
N ILE A 119 -3.87 20.03 10.20
CA ILE A 119 -5.01 19.29 10.75
C ILE A 119 -6.02 18.97 9.63
N THR A 120 -6.31 19.94 8.77
CA THR A 120 -7.25 19.77 7.64
C THR A 120 -6.80 18.67 6.69
N ILE A 121 -5.51 18.63 6.33
CA ILE A 121 -4.97 17.60 5.45
C ILE A 121 -5.02 16.22 6.10
N ILE A 122 -4.61 16.08 7.37
CA ILE A 122 -4.68 14.79 8.09
C ILE A 122 -6.12 14.29 8.16
N LEU A 123 -7.08 15.15 8.48
CA LEU A 123 -8.48 14.75 8.54
C LEU A 123 -9.04 14.39 7.16
N LEU A 124 -8.70 15.16 6.12
CA LEU A 124 -9.13 14.89 4.76
C LEU A 124 -8.54 13.57 4.26
N ASP A 125 -7.27 13.28 4.57
CA ASP A 125 -6.61 12.02 4.25
C ASP A 125 -7.24 10.83 4.99
N CYS A 126 -7.56 10.98 6.28
CA CYS A 126 -8.32 9.96 7.01
C CYS A 126 -9.68 9.65 6.35
N VAL A 127 -10.42 10.69 5.93
CA VAL A 127 -11.71 10.50 5.23
C VAL A 127 -11.48 9.82 3.88
N MET A 128 -10.50 10.29 3.12
CA MET A 128 -10.13 9.73 1.83
C MET A 128 -9.74 8.25 1.94
N SER A 129 -8.85 7.90 2.86
CA SER A 129 -8.41 6.51 3.10
C SER A 129 -9.55 5.63 3.62
N PHE A 130 -10.44 6.15 4.46
CA PHE A 130 -11.63 5.44 4.92
C PHE A 130 -12.53 5.07 3.74
N LEU A 131 -12.82 6.01 2.86
CA LEU A 131 -13.66 5.80 1.69
C LEU A 131 -13.01 4.88 0.66
N GLY A 132 -11.72 5.11 0.37
CA GLY A 132 -10.93 4.30 -0.55
C GLY A 132 -10.82 2.85 -0.11
N SER A 133 -10.43 2.60 1.13
CA SER A 133 -10.33 1.23 1.67
C SER A 133 -11.69 0.56 1.76
N GLY A 134 -12.74 1.28 2.15
CA GLY A 134 -14.10 0.75 2.17
C GLY A 134 -14.59 0.34 0.78
N ALA A 135 -14.36 1.19 -0.23
CA ALA A 135 -14.81 0.95 -1.60
C ALA A 135 -13.94 -0.05 -2.37
N ASN A 136 -12.60 0.14 -2.31
CA ASN A 136 -11.65 -0.64 -3.12
C ASN A 136 -11.17 -1.89 -2.38
N ASP A 137 -10.64 -1.78 -1.16
CA ASP A 137 -10.02 -2.92 -0.48
C ASP A 137 -11.06 -3.86 0.14
N ALA A 138 -12.23 -3.34 0.53
CA ALA A 138 -13.31 -4.17 1.06
C ALA A 138 -14.34 -4.54 -0.02
N ALA A 139 -15.12 -3.57 -0.52
CA ALA A 139 -16.27 -3.86 -1.36
C ALA A 139 -15.89 -4.37 -2.77
N PHE A 140 -14.90 -3.76 -3.44
CA PHE A 140 -14.46 -4.18 -4.77
C PHE A 140 -13.74 -5.54 -4.73
N GLN A 141 -12.86 -5.78 -3.75
CA GLN A 141 -12.20 -7.09 -3.61
C GLN A 141 -13.21 -8.21 -3.32
N ALA A 142 -14.22 -7.93 -2.49
CA ALA A 142 -15.30 -8.86 -2.24
C ALA A 142 -16.14 -9.12 -3.52
N TRP A 143 -16.51 -8.06 -4.26
CA TRP A 143 -17.22 -8.20 -5.54
C TRP A 143 -16.37 -8.98 -6.56
N THR A 144 -15.08 -8.75 -6.65
CA THR A 144 -14.16 -9.52 -7.50
C THR A 144 -14.22 -11.02 -7.17
N THR A 145 -14.29 -11.35 -5.89
CA THR A 145 -14.43 -12.73 -5.42
C THR A 145 -15.79 -13.32 -5.80
N ASP A 146 -16.87 -12.53 -5.67
CA ASP A 146 -18.24 -12.95 -5.97
C ASP A 146 -18.47 -13.22 -7.47
N VAL A 147 -17.86 -12.42 -8.36
CA VAL A 147 -17.99 -12.58 -9.83
C VAL A 147 -17.02 -13.60 -10.43
N THR A 148 -15.99 -14.02 -9.69
CA THR A 148 -14.98 -14.97 -10.17
C THR A 148 -15.21 -16.39 -9.61
N ARG A 149 -14.88 -17.40 -10.43
CA ARG A 149 -14.86 -18.80 -10.01
C ARG A 149 -13.41 -19.29 -9.89
N THR A 150 -13.19 -20.38 -9.18
CA THR A 150 -11.85 -20.95 -8.94
C THR A 150 -11.01 -21.06 -10.23
N ARG A 151 -11.67 -21.41 -11.36
CA ARG A 151 -11.01 -21.64 -12.65
C ARG A 151 -10.54 -20.36 -13.35
N ASN A 152 -11.22 -19.21 -13.19
CA ASN A 152 -10.88 -17.94 -13.84
C ASN A 152 -10.25 -16.93 -12.89
N ARG A 153 -10.26 -17.19 -11.57
CA ARG A 153 -9.72 -16.30 -10.53
C ARG A 153 -8.25 -16.00 -10.74
N GLY A 154 -7.44 -17.00 -11.05
CA GLY A 154 -6.00 -16.80 -11.30
C GLY A 154 -5.71 -15.82 -12.44
N ARG A 155 -6.52 -15.83 -13.51
CA ARG A 155 -6.39 -14.87 -14.62
C ARG A 155 -6.79 -13.46 -14.20
N VAL A 156 -7.82 -13.30 -13.40
CA VAL A 156 -8.26 -11.99 -12.88
C VAL A 156 -7.20 -11.43 -11.93
N GLU A 157 -6.71 -12.23 -10.98
CA GLU A 157 -5.65 -11.84 -10.07
C GLU A 157 -4.37 -11.41 -10.80
N ALA A 158 -3.98 -12.12 -11.87
CA ALA A 158 -2.83 -11.75 -12.70
C ALA A 158 -3.00 -10.40 -13.38
N VAL A 159 -4.21 -10.08 -13.85
CA VAL A 159 -4.51 -8.76 -14.44
C VAL A 159 -4.50 -7.67 -13.37
N LEU A 160 -5.14 -7.90 -12.23
CA LEU A 160 -5.17 -6.93 -11.13
C LEU A 160 -3.78 -6.68 -10.53
N ALA A 161 -2.91 -7.68 -10.51
CA ALA A 161 -1.53 -7.56 -10.00
C ALA A 161 -0.65 -6.60 -10.84
N ILE A 162 -1.01 -6.33 -12.10
CA ILE A 162 -0.30 -5.38 -12.97
C ILE A 162 -0.79 -3.94 -12.76
N MET A 163 -2.00 -3.74 -12.21
CA MET A 163 -2.63 -2.42 -12.11
C MET A 163 -1.82 -1.41 -11.28
N PRO A 164 -1.18 -1.77 -10.14
CA PRO A 164 -0.35 -0.82 -9.39
C PRO A 164 0.80 -0.25 -10.23
N LEU A 165 1.50 -1.11 -10.98
CA LEU A 165 2.59 -0.67 -11.87
C LEU A 165 2.06 0.24 -12.98
N MET A 166 0.97 -0.14 -13.63
CA MET A 166 0.36 0.66 -14.70
C MET A 166 -0.11 2.02 -14.19
N SER A 167 -0.70 2.08 -12.98
CA SER A 167 -1.14 3.33 -12.39
C SER A 167 0.04 4.24 -12.04
N MET A 168 1.12 3.70 -11.50
CA MET A 168 2.36 4.45 -11.23
C MET A 168 2.94 5.04 -12.52
N LEU A 169 3.04 4.24 -13.59
CA LEU A 169 3.54 4.71 -14.89
C LEU A 169 2.66 5.84 -15.48
N VAL A 170 1.34 5.74 -15.33
CA VAL A 170 0.41 6.78 -15.81
C VAL A 170 0.52 8.04 -14.96
N VAL A 171 0.61 7.93 -13.64
CA VAL A 171 0.75 9.11 -12.77
C VAL A 171 2.09 9.78 -13.00
N PHE A 172 3.20 9.06 -12.96
CA PHE A 172 4.54 9.62 -13.17
C PHE A 172 4.76 10.11 -14.59
N GLY A 173 4.28 9.40 -15.61
CA GLY A 173 4.48 9.81 -17.01
C GLY A 173 3.48 10.83 -17.53
N GLY A 174 2.24 10.83 -16.99
CA GLY A 174 1.15 11.65 -17.51
C GLY A 174 0.83 12.89 -16.68
N PHE A 175 1.06 12.87 -15.37
CA PHE A 175 0.58 13.92 -14.47
C PHE A 175 1.69 14.60 -13.63
N ASP A 176 2.91 14.04 -13.56
CA ASP A 176 4.02 14.55 -12.77
C ASP A 176 4.43 16.00 -13.16
N TRP A 177 4.29 16.36 -14.42
CA TRP A 177 4.56 17.73 -14.89
C TRP A 177 3.67 18.78 -14.21
N LEU A 178 2.44 18.43 -13.79
CA LEU A 178 1.57 19.35 -13.07
C LEU A 178 2.11 19.69 -11.69
N THR A 179 2.67 18.70 -11.01
CA THR A 179 3.24 18.89 -9.67
C THR A 179 4.55 19.67 -9.72
N ARG A 180 5.40 19.41 -10.72
CA ARG A 180 6.64 20.17 -10.95
C ARG A 180 6.39 21.64 -11.30
N ASP A 181 5.29 21.93 -12.00
CA ASP A 181 4.88 23.29 -12.31
C ASP A 181 4.16 23.99 -11.13
N GLY A 182 4.08 23.33 -9.95
CA GLY A 182 3.37 23.84 -8.78
C GLY A 182 1.84 23.86 -8.92
N ARG A 183 1.29 23.16 -9.94
CA ARG A 183 -0.14 23.16 -10.26
C ARG A 183 -0.90 22.08 -9.49
N TRP A 184 -0.66 22.00 -8.19
CA TRP A 184 -1.22 20.99 -7.30
C TRP A 184 -2.75 20.94 -7.30
N SER A 185 -3.40 22.11 -7.30
CA SER A 185 -4.87 22.18 -7.34
C SER A 185 -5.45 21.50 -8.59
N LEU A 186 -4.83 21.72 -9.76
CA LEU A 186 -5.26 21.10 -10.99
C LEU A 186 -4.96 19.57 -10.98
N PHE A 187 -3.81 19.18 -10.44
CA PHE A 187 -3.45 17.77 -10.28
C PHE A 187 -4.51 17.00 -9.48
N PHE A 188 -4.83 17.47 -8.25
CA PHE A 188 -5.83 16.82 -7.41
C PHE A 188 -7.24 16.87 -8.01
N LEU A 189 -7.61 17.96 -8.68
CA LEU A 189 -8.90 18.08 -9.36
C LEU A 189 -9.05 17.03 -10.47
N VAL A 190 -8.06 16.90 -11.36
CA VAL A 190 -8.11 15.96 -12.48
C VAL A 190 -8.16 14.52 -11.98
N ILE A 191 -7.28 14.17 -11.04
CA ILE A 191 -7.26 12.82 -10.44
C ILE A 191 -8.58 12.53 -9.73
N GLY A 192 -9.08 13.47 -8.93
CA GLY A 192 -10.34 13.33 -8.22
C GLY A 192 -11.53 13.13 -9.16
N LEU A 193 -11.58 13.85 -10.28
CA LEU A 193 -12.61 13.68 -11.32
C LEU A 193 -12.52 12.30 -11.99
N ILE A 194 -11.32 11.79 -12.26
CA ILE A 194 -11.12 10.43 -12.81
C ILE A 194 -11.68 9.38 -11.83
N ILE A 195 -11.38 9.50 -10.53
CA ILE A 195 -11.85 8.58 -9.50
C ILE A 195 -13.39 8.66 -9.38
N ALA A 196 -13.95 9.87 -9.32
CA ALA A 196 -15.39 10.07 -9.21
C ALA A 196 -16.13 9.54 -10.46
N ALA A 197 -15.59 9.77 -11.67
CA ALA A 197 -16.15 9.23 -12.90
C ALA A 197 -16.16 7.69 -12.92
N ALA A 198 -15.10 7.04 -12.40
CA ALA A 198 -15.10 5.58 -12.25
C ALA A 198 -16.21 5.11 -11.30
N GLY A 199 -16.52 5.87 -10.24
CA GLY A 199 -17.65 5.61 -9.36
C GLY A 199 -19.00 5.70 -10.07
N VAL A 200 -19.20 6.72 -10.92
CA VAL A 200 -20.41 6.86 -11.75
C VAL A 200 -20.53 5.68 -12.73
N VAL A 201 -19.43 5.31 -13.40
CA VAL A 201 -19.38 4.15 -14.29
C VAL A 201 -19.69 2.86 -13.53
N ALA A 202 -19.15 2.70 -12.32
CA ALA A 202 -19.46 1.56 -11.45
C ALA A 202 -20.97 1.49 -11.12
N TRP A 203 -21.60 2.62 -10.86
CA TRP A 203 -23.04 2.67 -10.62
C TRP A 203 -23.86 2.14 -11.81
N LEU A 204 -23.42 2.41 -13.03
CA LEU A 204 -24.11 1.97 -14.24
C LEU A 204 -23.85 0.49 -14.59
N PHE A 205 -22.65 0.02 -14.29
CA PHE A 205 -22.17 -1.25 -14.84
C PHE A 205 -21.91 -2.37 -13.81
N VAL A 206 -21.66 -2.07 -12.53
CA VAL A 206 -21.52 -3.10 -11.50
C VAL A 206 -22.89 -3.71 -11.18
N GLN A 207 -22.96 -5.02 -11.05
CA GLN A 207 -24.14 -5.74 -10.65
C GLN A 207 -23.87 -6.51 -9.35
N ASP A 208 -24.80 -6.40 -8.41
CA ASP A 208 -24.76 -7.19 -7.19
C ASP A 208 -25.00 -8.66 -7.51
N GLN A 209 -24.24 -9.55 -6.89
CA GLN A 209 -24.41 -10.99 -6.96
C GLN A 209 -25.13 -11.49 -5.70
N PRO A 210 -25.92 -12.59 -5.78
CA PRO A 210 -26.50 -13.20 -4.59
C PRO A 210 -25.37 -13.67 -3.65
N VAL A 211 -25.20 -12.99 -2.52
CA VAL A 211 -24.14 -13.29 -1.54
C VAL A 211 -24.70 -14.20 -0.46
N LYS A 212 -23.98 -15.28 -0.11
CA LYS A 212 -24.24 -16.04 1.12
C LYS A 212 -23.84 -15.16 2.31
N ARG A 213 -24.81 -14.74 3.12
CA ARG A 213 -24.59 -13.95 4.32
C ARG A 213 -23.62 -14.69 5.26
N GLN A 214 -22.48 -14.10 5.56
CA GLN A 214 -21.60 -14.57 6.62
C GLN A 214 -22.12 -14.02 7.96
N SER A 215 -22.29 -14.91 8.95
CA SER A 215 -22.89 -14.57 10.24
C SER A 215 -21.89 -14.00 11.27
N GLU A 216 -20.58 -14.16 11.07
CA GLU A 216 -19.58 -13.72 12.02
C GLU A 216 -19.02 -12.35 11.67
N GLY A 217 -18.99 -11.43 12.65
CA GLY A 217 -18.43 -10.09 12.47
C GLY A 217 -16.90 -10.10 12.42
N TYR A 218 -16.30 -9.43 11.44
CA TYR A 218 -14.85 -9.30 11.26
C TYR A 218 -14.11 -8.79 12.50
N LEU A 219 -14.71 -7.89 13.29
CA LEU A 219 -14.12 -7.36 14.53
C LEU A 219 -13.96 -8.43 15.61
N ASN A 220 -15.00 -9.28 15.79
CA ASN A 220 -14.90 -10.39 16.74
C ASN A 220 -13.84 -11.41 16.30
N ALA A 221 -13.74 -11.62 15.01
CA ALA A 221 -12.73 -12.45 14.38
C ALA A 221 -11.31 -11.94 14.64
N LEU A 222 -11.10 -10.63 14.47
CA LEU A 222 -9.82 -9.97 14.74
C LEU A 222 -9.43 -10.09 16.22
N VAL A 223 -10.34 -9.74 17.15
CA VAL A 223 -10.10 -9.85 18.59
C VAL A 223 -9.78 -11.28 19.01
N HIS A 224 -10.49 -12.26 18.44
CA HIS A 224 -10.20 -13.67 18.71
C HIS A 224 -8.80 -14.07 18.18
N GLY A 225 -8.43 -13.61 17.00
CA GLY A 225 -7.11 -13.85 16.41
C GLY A 225 -5.94 -13.25 17.21
N LEU A 226 -6.15 -12.16 17.91
CA LEU A 226 -5.10 -11.53 18.73
C LEU A 226 -4.92 -12.20 20.12
N ARG A 227 -5.74 -13.22 20.44
CA ARG A 227 -5.58 -13.93 21.72
C ARG A 227 -4.34 -14.85 21.70
N PRO A 228 -3.61 -14.95 22.82
CA PRO A 228 -2.44 -15.84 22.94
C PRO A 228 -2.73 -17.31 22.63
N SER A 229 -3.96 -17.76 22.90
CA SER A 229 -4.42 -19.12 22.57
C SER A 229 -4.45 -19.36 21.05
N ALA A 230 -4.91 -18.39 20.26
CA ALA A 230 -4.91 -18.48 18.79
C ALA A 230 -3.48 -18.49 18.24
N MET A 231 -2.58 -17.69 18.83
CA MET A 231 -1.16 -17.65 18.46
C MET A 231 -0.48 -19.01 18.70
N ARG A 232 -0.76 -19.64 19.85
CA ARG A 232 -0.21 -20.97 20.18
C ARG A 232 -0.79 -22.09 19.30
N ALA A 233 -2.03 -21.93 18.85
CA ALA A 233 -2.69 -22.93 17.99
C ALA A 233 -2.14 -22.95 16.55
N ASN A 234 -1.62 -21.82 16.04
CA ASN A 234 -1.08 -21.73 14.67
C ASN A 234 0.17 -20.82 14.62
N PRO A 235 1.28 -21.21 15.24
CA PRO A 235 2.47 -20.36 15.39
C PRO A 235 3.06 -19.96 14.04
N GLY A 236 3.01 -20.83 13.00
CA GLY A 236 3.53 -20.53 11.69
C GLY A 236 2.86 -19.33 11.00
N LEU A 237 1.54 -19.16 11.21
CA LEU A 237 0.82 -17.97 10.72
C LEU A 237 1.38 -16.69 11.34
N TYR A 238 1.58 -16.68 12.65
CA TYR A 238 2.06 -15.48 13.35
C TYR A 238 3.53 -15.19 13.07
N PHE A 239 4.36 -16.21 12.85
CA PHE A 239 5.73 -16.01 12.37
C PHE A 239 5.76 -15.38 10.98
N ALA A 240 4.88 -15.82 10.07
CA ALA A 240 4.76 -15.22 8.75
C ALA A 240 4.23 -13.78 8.81
N LEU A 241 3.21 -13.50 9.63
CA LEU A 241 2.70 -12.16 9.86
C LEU A 241 3.73 -11.24 10.51
N SER A 242 4.51 -11.73 11.50
CA SER A 242 5.59 -10.96 12.12
C SER A 242 6.71 -10.65 11.14
N ALA A 243 7.09 -11.58 10.28
CA ALA A 243 8.05 -11.33 9.21
C ALA A 243 7.54 -10.25 8.23
N TRP A 244 6.25 -10.32 7.87
CA TRP A 244 5.61 -9.28 7.03
C TRP A 244 5.63 -7.91 7.74
N CYS A 245 5.29 -7.88 9.02
CA CYS A 245 5.26 -6.66 9.83
C CYS A 245 6.63 -5.97 9.87
N VAL A 246 7.69 -6.71 10.20
CA VAL A 246 9.05 -6.15 10.26
C VAL A 246 9.52 -5.67 8.89
N TRP A 247 9.30 -6.45 7.84
CA TRP A 247 9.61 -6.01 6.48
C TRP A 247 8.81 -4.79 6.07
N GLY A 248 7.52 -4.73 6.43
CA GLY A 248 6.66 -3.57 6.21
C GLY A 248 7.16 -2.33 6.94
N ILE A 249 7.54 -2.44 8.22
CA ILE A 249 8.13 -1.32 8.99
C ILE A 249 9.40 -0.82 8.29
N SER A 250 10.32 -1.73 7.94
CA SER A 250 11.55 -1.38 7.20
C SER A 250 11.25 -0.59 5.92
N THR A 251 10.23 -1.01 5.16
CA THR A 251 9.82 -0.31 3.94
C THR A 251 9.24 1.08 4.24
N GLN A 252 8.39 1.20 5.24
CA GLN A 252 7.72 2.45 5.59
C GLN A 252 8.65 3.48 6.25
N VAL A 253 9.88 3.11 6.66
CA VAL A 253 10.89 4.06 7.13
C VAL A 253 11.29 5.04 6.03
N PHE A 254 11.42 4.58 4.77
CA PHE A 254 11.90 5.41 3.66
C PHE A 254 10.84 5.73 2.61
N LEU A 255 9.84 4.87 2.42
CA LEU A 255 8.91 4.97 1.29
C LEU A 255 8.13 6.30 1.24
N PRO A 256 7.58 6.83 2.36
CA PRO A 256 6.89 8.12 2.34
C PRO A 256 7.78 9.31 1.98
N TYR A 257 9.09 9.18 2.17
CA TYR A 257 10.09 10.23 1.96
C TYR A 257 10.90 10.02 0.67
N LEU A 258 10.65 8.95 -0.08
CA LEU A 258 11.49 8.53 -1.21
C LEU A 258 11.56 9.58 -2.32
N ILE A 259 10.44 10.15 -2.74
CA ILE A 259 10.41 11.16 -3.80
C ILE A 259 11.15 12.42 -3.33
N ILE A 260 10.87 12.87 -2.10
CA ILE A 260 11.54 14.04 -1.51
C ILE A 260 13.06 13.81 -1.45
N TYR A 261 13.51 12.59 -1.10
CA TYR A 261 14.93 12.22 -1.13
C TYR A 261 15.54 12.32 -2.53
N LEU A 262 14.84 11.79 -3.54
CA LEU A 262 15.33 11.82 -4.92
C LEU A 262 15.39 13.24 -5.48
N GLU A 263 14.41 14.05 -5.20
CA GLU A 263 14.24 15.39 -5.74
C GLU A 263 15.08 16.41 -4.98
N ARG A 264 15.00 16.43 -3.64
CA ARG A 264 15.62 17.50 -2.82
C ARG A 264 17.01 17.16 -2.30
N TYR A 265 17.33 15.88 -2.01
CA TYR A 265 18.68 15.49 -1.56
C TYR A 265 19.61 15.19 -2.72
N LEU A 266 19.13 14.42 -3.72
CA LEU A 266 19.95 14.02 -4.87
C LEU A 266 19.84 14.96 -6.07
N ASP A 267 18.92 15.92 -6.04
CA ASP A 267 18.65 16.89 -7.13
C ASP A 267 18.36 16.18 -8.47
N ILE A 268 17.65 15.05 -8.41
CA ILE A 268 17.29 14.27 -9.60
C ILE A 268 15.92 14.73 -10.11
N ALA A 269 15.90 15.76 -10.98
CA ALA A 269 14.69 16.25 -11.62
C ALA A 269 13.93 15.17 -12.42
N GLY A 270 14.63 14.11 -12.87
CA GLY A 270 14.05 12.98 -13.61
C GLY A 270 13.58 11.80 -12.74
N TYR A 271 13.25 12.00 -11.47
CA TYR A 271 12.88 10.90 -10.55
C TYR A 271 11.72 10.03 -11.05
N ALA A 272 10.77 10.60 -11.79
CA ALA A 272 9.66 9.85 -12.39
C ALA A 272 10.17 8.77 -13.37
N LEU A 273 11.18 9.09 -14.19
CA LEU A 273 11.82 8.13 -15.09
C LEU A 273 12.59 7.06 -14.28
N VAL A 274 13.29 7.46 -13.22
CA VAL A 274 13.98 6.53 -12.32
C VAL A 274 12.99 5.52 -11.76
N LEU A 275 11.89 5.99 -11.18
CA LEU A 275 10.85 5.13 -10.61
C LEU A 275 10.20 4.22 -11.67
N ALA A 276 9.92 4.74 -12.87
CA ALA A 276 9.35 3.95 -13.97
C ALA A 276 10.27 2.80 -14.38
N VAL A 277 11.57 3.06 -14.58
CA VAL A 277 12.57 2.04 -14.95
C VAL A 277 12.74 1.01 -13.82
N VAL A 278 12.89 1.48 -12.59
CA VAL A 278 13.09 0.64 -11.41
C VAL A 278 11.90 -0.29 -11.17
N LEU A 279 10.67 0.25 -11.19
CA LEU A 279 9.46 -0.53 -10.93
C LEU A 279 9.17 -1.53 -12.05
N THR A 280 9.38 -1.12 -13.32
CA THR A 280 9.22 -2.03 -14.46
C THR A 280 10.24 -3.16 -14.41
N GLY A 281 11.51 -2.84 -14.17
CA GLY A 281 12.57 -3.82 -14.03
C GLY A 281 12.35 -4.78 -12.86
N ALA A 282 11.98 -4.26 -11.68
CA ALA A 282 11.69 -5.08 -10.51
C ALA A 282 10.50 -6.01 -10.74
N SER A 283 9.46 -5.55 -11.45
CA SER A 283 8.31 -6.38 -11.82
C SER A 283 8.72 -7.51 -12.76
N ALA A 284 9.57 -7.23 -13.76
CA ALA A 284 10.11 -8.26 -14.65
C ALA A 284 10.93 -9.31 -13.88
N VAL A 285 11.78 -8.88 -12.95
CA VAL A 285 12.52 -9.78 -12.05
C VAL A 285 11.57 -10.64 -11.21
N SER A 286 10.54 -10.04 -10.62
CA SER A 286 9.56 -10.77 -9.79
C SER A 286 8.85 -11.88 -10.59
N VAL A 287 8.43 -11.56 -11.82
CA VAL A 287 7.79 -12.54 -12.71
C VAL A 287 8.74 -13.66 -13.11
N ALA A 288 9.99 -13.33 -13.45
CA ALA A 288 11.02 -14.33 -13.82
C ALA A 288 11.32 -15.30 -12.66
N PHE A 289 11.34 -14.80 -11.43
CA PHE A 289 11.62 -15.60 -10.23
C PHE A 289 10.41 -16.35 -9.68
N GLY A 290 9.18 -16.09 -10.16
CA GLY A 290 7.99 -16.80 -9.69
C GLY A 290 8.11 -18.32 -9.74
N ARG A 291 8.63 -18.89 -10.86
CA ARG A 291 8.90 -20.34 -11.00
C ARG A 291 9.99 -20.85 -10.05
N VAL A 292 10.95 -20.00 -9.70
CA VAL A 292 12.03 -20.35 -8.77
C VAL A 292 11.47 -20.45 -7.34
N ILE A 293 10.59 -19.53 -6.95
CA ILE A 293 9.89 -19.55 -5.66
C ILE A 293 9.12 -20.86 -5.49
N ASP A 294 8.40 -21.29 -6.53
CA ASP A 294 7.62 -22.54 -6.50
C ASP A 294 8.52 -23.78 -6.40
N ARG A 295 9.68 -23.80 -7.08
CA ARG A 295 10.60 -24.94 -7.08
C ARG A 295 11.42 -25.05 -5.78
N VAL A 296 11.94 -23.93 -5.27
CA VAL A 296 12.81 -23.90 -4.07
C VAL A 296 11.99 -24.03 -2.79
N GLY A 297 10.72 -23.62 -2.86
CA GLY A 297 9.82 -23.53 -1.71
C GLY A 297 9.88 -22.17 -1.02
N LYS A 298 8.70 -21.66 -0.67
CA LYS A 298 8.47 -20.27 -0.18
C LYS A 298 9.33 -19.92 1.05
N VAL A 299 9.42 -20.83 2.02
CA VAL A 299 10.17 -20.62 3.27
C VAL A 299 11.69 -20.55 3.02
N ARG A 300 12.19 -21.41 2.13
CA ARG A 300 13.63 -21.45 1.78
C ARG A 300 14.02 -20.23 0.95
N PHE A 301 13.13 -19.80 0.04
CA PHE A 301 13.37 -18.65 -0.84
C PHE A 301 13.33 -17.31 -0.10
N LEU A 302 12.63 -17.23 1.04
CA LEU A 302 12.45 -15.96 1.77
C LEU A 302 13.78 -15.33 2.23
N ALA A 303 14.77 -16.13 2.66
CA ALA A 303 16.04 -15.57 3.12
C ALA A 303 16.90 -14.95 2.01
N PRO A 304 17.11 -15.56 0.83
CA PRO A 304 17.80 -14.88 -0.26
C PRO A 304 17.04 -13.63 -0.73
N ALA A 305 15.70 -13.65 -0.73
CA ALA A 305 14.90 -12.49 -1.08
C ALA A 305 15.13 -11.31 -0.09
N ILE A 306 15.15 -11.59 1.22
CA ILE A 306 15.48 -10.60 2.26
C ILE A 306 16.91 -10.09 2.09
N ALA A 307 17.86 -10.95 1.74
CA ALA A 307 19.24 -10.55 1.49
C ALA A 307 19.36 -9.58 0.30
N VAL A 308 18.62 -9.83 -0.80
CA VAL A 308 18.56 -8.91 -1.96
C VAL A 308 17.96 -7.57 -1.56
N TYR A 309 16.85 -7.58 -0.80
CA TYR A 309 16.23 -6.35 -0.31
C TYR A 309 17.18 -5.56 0.61
N GLY A 310 17.84 -6.25 1.56
CA GLY A 310 18.82 -5.64 2.44
C GLY A 310 20.04 -5.08 1.69
N ALA A 311 20.53 -5.80 0.66
CA ALA A 311 21.60 -5.30 -0.21
C ALA A 311 21.17 -4.02 -0.93
N GLY A 312 19.93 -3.95 -1.45
CA GLY A 312 19.38 -2.73 -2.04
C GLY A 312 19.35 -1.56 -1.07
N LEU A 313 18.93 -1.79 0.19
CA LEU A 313 18.95 -0.76 1.24
C LEU A 313 20.37 -0.24 1.53
N LEU A 314 21.38 -1.10 1.48
CA LEU A 314 22.78 -0.73 1.70
C LEU A 314 23.43 -0.09 0.46
N LEU A 315 22.93 -0.34 -0.74
CA LEU A 315 23.41 0.26 -1.98
C LEU A 315 22.87 1.68 -2.20
N MET A 316 21.62 1.96 -1.78
CA MET A 316 21.01 3.29 -1.95
C MET A 316 21.84 4.44 -1.37
N PRO A 317 22.44 4.34 -0.16
CA PRO A 317 23.30 5.37 0.38
C PRO A 317 24.56 5.68 -0.45
N LEU A 318 25.00 4.75 -1.28
CA LEU A 318 26.19 4.88 -2.13
C LEU A 318 25.88 5.52 -3.49
N ALA A 319 24.63 5.51 -3.90
CA ALA A 319 24.18 6.04 -5.18
C ALA A 319 24.05 7.58 -5.12
N ARG A 320 24.75 8.26 -6.03
CA ARG A 320 24.81 9.75 -6.06
C ARG A 320 24.29 10.34 -7.36
N ASP A 321 24.23 9.57 -8.40
CA ASP A 321 23.75 9.98 -9.72
C ASP A 321 22.55 9.12 -10.17
N MET A 322 21.87 9.58 -11.20
CA MET A 322 20.65 8.97 -11.70
C MET A 322 20.83 7.50 -12.08
N ILE A 323 21.97 7.14 -12.68
CA ILE A 323 22.22 5.75 -13.14
C ILE A 323 22.49 4.84 -11.95
N ALA A 324 23.31 5.29 -10.99
CA ALA A 324 23.58 4.56 -9.76
C ALA A 324 22.30 4.35 -8.93
N VAL A 325 21.42 5.37 -8.85
CA VAL A 325 20.12 5.29 -8.18
C VAL A 325 19.19 4.30 -8.90
N MET A 326 19.16 4.30 -10.24
CA MET A 326 18.42 3.28 -11.00
C MET A 326 18.91 1.87 -10.68
N GLY A 327 20.23 1.66 -10.64
CA GLY A 327 20.82 0.35 -10.33
C GLY A 327 20.52 -0.10 -8.89
N ALA A 328 20.78 0.74 -7.91
CA ALA A 328 20.51 0.46 -6.50
C ALA A 328 19.02 0.29 -6.22
N GLY A 329 18.18 1.16 -6.79
CA GLY A 329 16.73 1.10 -6.72
C GLY A 329 16.16 -0.16 -7.35
N LEU A 330 16.73 -0.62 -8.49
CA LEU A 330 16.33 -1.87 -9.12
C LEU A 330 16.59 -3.07 -8.21
N VAL A 331 17.75 -3.14 -7.54
CA VAL A 331 18.05 -4.18 -6.55
C VAL A 331 17.08 -4.10 -5.37
N LEU A 332 16.86 -2.90 -4.83
CA LEU A 332 15.96 -2.65 -3.70
C LEU A 332 14.52 -3.08 -4.01
N MET A 333 13.95 -2.60 -5.12
CA MET A 333 12.56 -2.90 -5.49
C MET A 333 12.39 -4.34 -5.98
N SER A 334 13.40 -4.94 -6.61
CA SER A 334 13.39 -6.37 -6.90
C SER A 334 13.33 -7.18 -5.61
N GLY A 335 14.18 -6.87 -4.64
CA GLY A 335 14.15 -7.49 -3.31
C GLY A 335 12.79 -7.31 -2.62
N PHE A 336 12.21 -6.10 -2.69
CA PHE A 336 10.87 -5.81 -2.18
C PHE A 336 9.82 -6.75 -2.77
N MET A 337 9.76 -6.88 -4.09
CA MET A 337 8.80 -7.77 -4.77
C MET A 337 9.05 -9.25 -4.47
N LEU A 338 10.32 -9.65 -4.39
CA LEU A 338 10.73 -11.03 -4.09
C LEU A 338 10.43 -11.43 -2.64
N VAL A 339 10.34 -10.51 -1.68
CA VAL A 339 9.88 -10.77 -0.30
C VAL A 339 8.37 -10.81 -0.23
N LEU A 340 7.68 -9.87 -0.89
CA LEU A 340 6.23 -9.74 -0.85
C LEU A 340 5.52 -11.02 -1.32
N ALA A 341 5.97 -11.62 -2.42
CA ALA A 341 5.34 -12.78 -3.02
C ALA A 341 5.32 -14.01 -2.09
N PRO A 342 6.46 -14.50 -1.56
CA PRO A 342 6.48 -15.67 -0.68
C PRO A 342 5.82 -15.40 0.69
N VAL A 343 5.98 -14.19 1.27
CA VAL A 343 5.35 -13.87 2.56
C VAL A 343 3.83 -13.88 2.44
N GLY A 344 3.27 -13.25 1.40
CA GLY A 344 1.85 -13.26 1.14
C GLY A 344 1.30 -14.68 0.87
N ALA A 345 2.07 -15.50 0.16
CA ALA A 345 1.72 -16.90 -0.08
C ALA A 345 1.78 -17.74 1.20
N LEU A 346 2.79 -17.54 2.05
CA LEU A 346 2.90 -18.24 3.34
C LEU A 346 1.73 -17.92 4.27
N VAL A 347 1.33 -16.65 4.39
CA VAL A 347 0.14 -16.29 5.18
C VAL A 347 -1.10 -17.02 4.68
N ARG A 348 -1.27 -17.17 3.35
CA ARG A 348 -2.38 -17.95 2.77
C ARG A 348 -2.27 -19.45 3.09
N ASP A 349 -1.07 -20.04 2.98
CA ASP A 349 -0.84 -21.47 3.25
C ASP A 349 -1.09 -21.83 4.71
N TYR A 350 -0.75 -20.93 5.64
CA TYR A 350 -1.02 -21.10 7.07
C TYR A 350 -2.44 -20.70 7.51
N THR A 351 -3.26 -20.17 6.58
CA THR A 351 -4.64 -19.80 6.86
C THR A 351 -5.52 -21.06 6.98
N PRO A 352 -6.16 -21.31 8.14
CA PRO A 352 -7.03 -22.46 8.31
C PRO A 352 -8.23 -22.42 7.36
N PRO A 353 -8.69 -23.57 6.84
CA PRO A 353 -9.89 -23.63 6.02
C PRO A 353 -11.09 -22.99 6.71
N GLY A 354 -11.86 -22.17 6.00
CA GLY A 354 -13.03 -21.47 6.53
C GLY A 354 -12.75 -20.24 7.40
N ARG A 355 -11.48 -19.89 7.68
CA ARG A 355 -11.10 -18.73 8.49
C ARG A 355 -10.40 -17.61 7.72
N ALA A 356 -10.59 -17.55 6.41
CA ALA A 356 -9.94 -16.54 5.57
C ALA A 356 -10.25 -15.08 5.99
N GLY A 357 -11.48 -14.80 6.41
CA GLY A 357 -11.88 -13.48 6.90
C GLY A 357 -11.18 -13.08 8.21
N HIS A 358 -10.96 -14.04 9.12
CA HIS A 358 -10.22 -13.80 10.37
C HIS A 358 -8.77 -13.40 10.10
N VAL A 359 -8.12 -14.12 9.16
CA VAL A 359 -6.71 -13.87 8.80
C VAL A 359 -6.57 -12.57 8.03
N GLN A 360 -7.59 -12.17 7.26
CA GLN A 360 -7.58 -10.87 6.57
C GLN A 360 -7.50 -9.70 7.55
N GLY A 361 -8.26 -9.73 8.66
CA GLY A 361 -8.15 -8.72 9.71
C GLY A 361 -6.77 -8.66 10.36
N LEU A 362 -6.18 -9.83 10.67
CA LEU A 362 -4.82 -9.91 11.18
C LEU A 362 -3.80 -9.35 10.18
N ARG A 363 -3.97 -9.66 8.89
CA ARG A 363 -3.12 -9.13 7.83
C ARG A 363 -3.18 -7.61 7.77
N MET A 364 -4.37 -7.00 7.89
CA MET A 364 -4.52 -5.54 7.92
C MET A 364 -3.71 -4.92 9.08
N VAL A 365 -3.74 -5.54 10.25
CA VAL A 365 -2.99 -5.06 11.41
C VAL A 365 -1.48 -5.22 11.22
N PHE A 366 -1.01 -6.41 10.87
CA PHE A 366 0.42 -6.73 10.82
C PHE A 366 1.12 -6.22 9.56
N ALA A 367 0.44 -6.20 8.40
CA ALA A 367 1.04 -5.83 7.13
C ALA A 367 0.82 -4.36 6.75
N ILE A 368 -0.16 -3.68 7.35
CA ILE A 368 -0.51 -2.29 7.00
C ILE A 368 -0.46 -1.39 8.24
N LEU A 369 -1.33 -1.60 9.23
CA LEU A 369 -1.50 -0.68 10.35
C LEU A 369 -0.20 -0.46 11.15
N ILE A 370 0.41 -1.53 11.65
CA ILE A 370 1.64 -1.44 12.46
C ILE A 370 2.81 -0.84 11.64
N PRO A 371 3.09 -1.31 10.40
CA PRO A 371 4.12 -0.72 9.56
C PRO A 371 3.92 0.77 9.27
N MET A 372 2.72 1.18 8.90
CA MET A 372 2.42 2.57 8.56
C MET A 372 2.34 3.51 9.79
N ILE A 373 2.20 2.98 11.01
CA ILE A 373 2.36 3.76 12.23
C ILE A 373 3.84 3.88 12.60
N ILE A 374 4.57 2.78 12.67
CA ILE A 374 5.94 2.77 13.22
C ILE A 374 6.96 3.29 12.21
N GLY A 375 6.88 2.84 10.95
CA GLY A 375 7.89 3.13 9.93
C GLY A 375 8.08 4.62 9.67
N PRO A 376 7.04 5.40 9.35
CA PRO A 376 7.17 6.82 9.05
C PRO A 376 7.71 7.65 10.22
N TYR A 377 7.32 7.34 11.47
CA TYR A 377 7.87 8.01 12.64
C TYR A 377 9.35 7.71 12.85
N LEU A 378 9.80 6.48 12.58
CA LEU A 378 11.23 6.15 12.58
C LEU A 378 11.96 6.94 11.48
N GLY A 379 11.38 7.02 10.27
CA GLY A 379 11.91 7.83 9.18
C GLY A 379 12.01 9.32 9.56
N ALA A 380 10.95 9.89 10.12
CA ALA A 380 10.92 11.27 10.59
C ALA A 380 11.99 11.55 11.67
N ALA A 381 12.15 10.63 12.62
CA ALA A 381 13.16 10.77 13.66
C ALA A 381 14.59 10.78 13.08
N VAL A 382 14.86 9.92 12.09
CA VAL A 382 16.15 9.86 11.39
C VAL A 382 16.40 11.12 10.58
N ILE A 383 15.39 11.64 9.88
CA ILE A 383 15.49 12.88 9.08
C ILE A 383 15.81 14.07 9.99
N LYS A 384 15.09 14.20 11.10
CA LYS A 384 15.38 15.27 12.08
C LYS A 384 16.75 15.11 12.75
N GLY A 385 17.16 13.87 13.02
CA GLY A 385 18.46 13.58 13.62
C GLY A 385 19.65 13.91 12.73
N ALA A 386 19.48 13.84 11.41
CA ALA A 386 20.48 14.24 10.44
C ALA A 386 20.62 15.77 10.32
N ASP A 387 19.60 16.52 10.71
CA ASP A 387 19.49 17.99 10.75
C ASP A 387 19.87 18.68 9.42
N GLU A 388 19.78 17.96 8.29
CA GLU A 388 19.92 18.57 6.97
C GLU A 388 18.65 19.33 6.60
N ARG A 389 18.82 20.58 6.20
CA ARG A 389 17.71 21.49 5.88
C ARG A 389 18.03 22.29 4.63
N TYR A 390 16.98 22.69 3.92
CA TYR A 390 17.05 23.68 2.85
C TYR A 390 16.04 24.80 3.13
N GLU A 391 16.35 25.97 2.61
CA GLU A 391 15.45 27.12 2.71
C GLU A 391 14.61 27.20 1.42
N ASP A 392 13.30 27.25 1.57
CA ASP A 392 12.36 27.42 0.49
C ASP A 392 11.36 28.53 0.87
N LEU A 393 11.37 29.61 0.10
CA LEU A 393 10.54 30.81 0.35
C LEU A 393 10.63 31.34 1.80
N GLY A 394 11.81 31.29 2.41
CA GLY A 394 12.05 31.76 3.78
C GLY A 394 11.64 30.75 4.87
N VAL A 395 11.22 29.55 4.51
CA VAL A 395 10.89 28.46 5.44
C VAL A 395 11.98 27.41 5.40
N LEU A 396 12.51 27.03 6.57
CA LEU A 396 13.46 25.92 6.69
C LEU A 396 12.72 24.59 6.69
N LYS A 397 13.02 23.74 5.70
CA LYS A 397 12.44 22.41 5.54
C LYS A 397 13.51 21.34 5.76
N HIS A 398 13.16 20.24 6.42
CA HIS A 398 14.06 19.09 6.60
C HIS A 398 14.17 18.26 5.32
N VAL A 399 15.37 17.78 5.00
CA VAL A 399 15.64 16.93 3.84
C VAL A 399 15.91 15.49 4.28
N PRO A 400 15.23 14.49 3.69
CA PRO A 400 15.59 13.10 3.91
C PRO A 400 17.01 12.82 3.40
N THR A 401 17.84 12.22 4.25
CA THR A 401 19.23 11.83 3.90
C THR A 401 19.34 10.33 3.63
N PRO A 402 20.45 9.81 3.11
CA PRO A 402 20.69 8.37 2.96
C PRO A 402 20.51 7.57 4.25
N ALA A 403 20.54 8.21 5.42
CA ALA A 403 20.35 7.57 6.71
C ALA A 403 19.00 6.85 6.85
N ILE A 404 17.96 7.26 6.11
CA ILE A 404 16.66 6.58 6.11
C ILE A 404 16.76 5.13 5.62
N PHE A 405 17.64 4.86 4.64
CA PHE A 405 17.86 3.50 4.13
C PHE A 405 18.67 2.65 5.10
N LEU A 406 19.64 3.26 5.80
CA LEU A 406 20.41 2.57 6.84
C LEU A 406 19.53 2.23 8.04
N ALA A 407 18.62 3.12 8.44
CA ALA A 407 17.64 2.86 9.48
C ALA A 407 16.68 1.75 9.05
N ALA A 408 16.21 1.75 7.81
CA ALA A 408 15.40 0.67 7.25
C ALA A 408 16.12 -0.68 7.27
N ALA A 409 17.43 -0.69 6.94
CA ALA A 409 18.27 -1.89 7.02
C ALA A 409 18.45 -2.37 8.46
N ALA A 410 18.63 -1.46 9.42
CA ALA A 410 18.71 -1.82 10.84
C ALA A 410 17.41 -2.45 11.35
N VAL A 411 16.26 -1.90 10.99
CA VAL A 411 14.93 -2.49 11.29
C VAL A 411 14.81 -3.86 10.65
N LEU A 412 15.27 -4.05 9.42
CA LEU A 412 15.19 -5.32 8.71
C LEU A 412 15.89 -6.47 9.45
N VAL A 413 16.94 -6.20 10.24
CA VAL A 413 17.61 -7.23 11.05
C VAL A 413 16.65 -7.95 11.98
N LEU A 414 15.62 -7.26 12.46
CA LEU A 414 14.58 -7.84 13.34
C LEU A 414 13.71 -8.89 12.64
N ILE A 415 13.82 -9.07 11.32
CA ILE A 415 13.11 -10.12 10.57
C ILE A 415 13.73 -11.51 10.80
N VAL A 416 14.98 -11.58 11.28
CA VAL A 416 15.71 -12.84 11.44
C VAL A 416 15.02 -13.80 12.40
N PRO A 417 14.62 -13.41 13.63
CA PRO A 417 13.95 -14.31 14.56
C PRO A 417 12.66 -14.94 14.00
N PRO A 418 11.68 -14.18 13.45
CA PRO A 418 10.46 -14.78 12.91
C PRO A 418 10.73 -15.69 11.69
N VAL A 419 11.71 -15.36 10.84
CA VAL A 419 12.06 -16.21 9.68
C VAL A 419 12.72 -17.51 10.13
N LEU A 420 13.60 -17.49 11.12
CA LEU A 420 14.18 -18.71 11.69
C LEU A 420 13.13 -19.59 12.38
N ALA A 421 12.19 -18.98 13.14
CA ALA A 421 11.08 -19.69 13.74
C ALA A 421 10.17 -20.32 12.68
N LEU A 422 9.86 -19.61 11.59
CA LEU A 422 9.08 -20.11 10.48
C LEU A 422 9.76 -21.30 9.78
N ARG A 423 11.10 -21.27 9.60
CA ARG A 423 11.86 -22.39 9.05
C ARG A 423 11.80 -23.63 9.93
N ARG A 424 11.89 -23.45 11.26
CA ARG A 424 11.78 -24.56 12.23
C ARG A 424 10.39 -25.19 12.21
N ASP A 425 9.32 -24.35 12.17
CA ASP A 425 7.93 -24.83 12.09
C ASP A 425 7.68 -25.62 10.79
N ALA A 426 8.16 -25.10 9.65
CA ALA A 426 8.04 -25.80 8.37
C ALA A 426 8.77 -27.15 8.38
N ALA A 427 10.01 -27.20 8.88
CA ALA A 427 10.78 -28.44 8.97
C ALA A 427 10.13 -29.46 9.92
N LYS A 428 9.48 -29.02 11.00
CA LYS A 428 8.73 -29.88 11.90
C LYS A 428 7.54 -30.52 11.19
N LYS A 429 6.75 -29.72 10.46
CA LYS A 429 5.59 -30.20 9.69
C LYS A 429 6.00 -31.17 8.57
N GLU A 430 7.12 -30.92 7.88
CA GLU A 430 7.67 -31.86 6.88
C GLU A 430 8.00 -33.21 7.52
N ARG A 431 8.59 -33.26 8.72
CA ARG A 431 8.91 -34.50 9.43
C ARG A 431 7.66 -35.27 9.89
N GLU A 432 6.66 -34.53 10.43
CA GLU A 432 5.38 -35.11 10.86
C GLU A 432 4.56 -35.67 9.70
N ALA A 433 4.70 -35.13 8.48
CA ALA A 433 4.03 -35.61 7.28
C ALA A 433 4.68 -36.88 6.67
N VAL A 434 5.95 -37.18 7.02
CA VAL A 434 6.72 -38.34 6.55
C VAL A 434 6.69 -39.49 7.56
N ALA A 435 6.40 -39.20 8.83
CA ALA A 435 6.21 -40.17 9.92
C ALA A 435 4.77 -40.71 9.96
#